data_0d8952681f2fbc10d0079794bc5a9cb3
#
_entry.id   0d8952681f2fbc10d0079794bc5a9cb3
#
_cell.length_a   1.000
_cell.length_b   1.000
_cell.length_c   1.000
_cell.angle_alpha   90.00
_cell.angle_beta   90.00
_cell.angle_gamma   90.00
#
_symmetry.space_group_name_H-M   'P 1'
#
loop_
_entity.id
_entity.type
_entity.pdbx_description
1 polymer ?
#
loop_
_entity_poly.entity_id
_entity_poly.type
_entity_poly.pdbx_seq_one_letter_code
_entity_poly.pdbx_strand_id
1 'polypeptide(L)'
;MLKTLAVDKRGNILTDVNLERLKDQDIAWYWVDFDNPTRSEINLLSTFFKFHELLIEDCLTLLQRPKIEITRQQIFLVSHVLKNIDADYETINMFVGKNYIVTFHLSHTRYTNKIIPKILQKGEQYSPLHVMHML
;
A
#
# COMPACT_ATOMS: atom_id res chain seq x y z
N MET A 1 -11.00 -4.10 4.33
CA MET A 1 -10.70 -3.11 5.36
C MET A 1 -9.57 -2.21 4.93
N LEU A 2 -9.75 -0.92 4.99
CA LEU A 2 -8.69 0.04 4.69
C LEU A 2 -7.97 0.43 5.97
N LYS A 3 -6.64 0.41 5.91
CA LYS A 3 -5.79 0.94 6.96
C LYS A 3 -5.03 2.12 6.38
N THR A 4 -5.01 3.23 7.07
CA THR A 4 -4.34 4.46 6.60
C THR A 4 -3.31 4.93 7.59
N LEU A 5 -2.20 5.40 7.06
CA LEU A 5 -1.13 6.02 7.82
C LEU A 5 -0.61 7.21 7.00
N ALA A 6 -0.42 8.33 7.62
CA ALA A 6 0.12 9.51 6.96
C ALA A 6 1.21 10.14 7.81
N VAL A 7 2.16 10.76 7.14
CA VAL A 7 3.20 11.55 7.80
C VAL A 7 3.08 12.97 7.27
N ASP A 8 2.91 13.94 8.17
CA ASP A 8 2.82 15.33 7.78
C ASP A 8 4.22 15.94 7.56
N LYS A 9 4.27 17.17 7.06
CA LYS A 9 5.54 17.86 6.78
C LYS A 9 6.32 18.23 8.04
N ARG A 10 5.69 18.12 9.22
CA ARG A 10 6.35 18.32 10.52
C ARG A 10 6.89 17.04 11.12
N GLY A 11 6.70 15.91 10.43
CA GLY A 11 7.13 14.59 10.90
C GLY A 11 6.13 13.89 11.82
N ASN A 12 4.94 14.44 12.02
CA ASN A 12 3.91 13.80 12.83
C ASN A 12 3.28 12.63 12.06
N ILE A 13 3.06 11.52 12.77
CA ILE A 13 2.44 10.33 12.19
C ILE A 13 0.97 10.31 12.56
N LEU A 14 0.12 10.19 11.56
CA LEU A 14 -1.32 10.11 11.69
C LEU A 14 -1.78 8.71 11.26
N THR A 15 -2.64 8.09 12.06
CA THR A 15 -3.23 6.79 11.76
C THR A 15 -4.74 6.90 11.63
N ASP A 16 -5.37 5.96 10.94
CA ASP A 16 -6.82 5.94 10.72
C ASP A 16 -7.35 7.25 10.13
N VAL A 17 -6.64 7.76 9.13
CA VAL A 17 -6.91 9.03 8.50
C VAL A 17 -7.99 8.85 7.42
N ASN A 18 -8.90 9.81 7.30
CA ASN A 18 -9.85 9.84 6.19
C ASN A 18 -9.11 10.03 4.87
N LEU A 19 -9.56 9.36 3.81
CA LEU A 19 -8.91 9.42 2.50
C LEU A 19 -8.80 10.85 1.96
N GLU A 20 -9.81 11.68 2.19
CA GLU A 20 -9.80 13.08 1.76
C GLU A 20 -8.68 13.88 2.41
N ARG A 21 -8.37 13.59 3.68
CA ARG A 21 -7.29 14.21 4.43
C ARG A 21 -5.91 13.93 3.83
N LEU A 22 -5.75 12.79 3.17
CA LEU A 22 -4.48 12.38 2.56
C LEU A 22 -4.04 13.32 1.42
N LYS A 23 -4.96 14.03 0.81
CA LYS A 23 -4.67 15.00 -0.27
C LYS A 23 -4.32 16.39 0.23
N ASP A 24 -4.33 16.64 1.53
CA ASP A 24 -4.00 17.94 2.08
C ASP A 24 -2.53 18.29 1.88
N GLN A 25 -2.26 19.57 1.73
CA GLN A 25 -0.91 20.08 1.42
C GLN A 25 0.11 19.84 2.52
N ASP A 26 -0.34 19.67 3.76
CA ASP A 26 0.54 19.42 4.91
C ASP A 26 0.97 17.96 5.04
N ILE A 27 0.42 17.06 4.23
CA ILE A 27 0.82 15.65 4.21
C ILE A 27 2.06 15.49 3.34
N ALA A 28 3.14 14.97 3.94
CA ALA A 28 4.38 14.69 3.23
C ALA A 28 4.27 13.41 2.40
N TRP A 29 3.75 12.35 2.99
CA TRP A 29 3.49 11.09 2.30
C TRP A 29 2.48 10.26 3.09
N TYR A 30 1.92 9.24 2.44
CA TYR A 30 0.95 8.35 3.09
C TYR A 30 1.04 6.93 2.58
N TRP A 31 0.51 6.02 3.39
CA TRP A 31 0.34 4.61 3.07
C TRP A 31 -1.11 4.20 3.31
N VAL A 32 -1.73 3.61 2.29
CA VAL A 32 -3.07 3.02 2.40
C VAL A 32 -2.97 1.54 2.10
N ASP A 33 -3.42 0.71 3.02
CA ASP A 33 -3.44 -0.73 2.87
C ASP A 33 -4.88 -1.23 2.65
N PHE A 34 -5.09 -1.90 1.52
CA PHE A 34 -6.35 -2.56 1.19
C PHE A 34 -6.24 -4.01 1.66
N ASP A 35 -6.68 -4.27 2.88
CA ASP A 35 -6.62 -5.57 3.54
C ASP A 35 -7.93 -6.31 3.32
N ASN A 36 -7.91 -7.35 2.48
CA ASN A 36 -9.09 -8.12 2.10
C ASN A 36 -10.30 -7.20 1.82
N PRO A 37 -10.17 -6.29 0.84
CA PRO A 37 -11.13 -5.20 0.69
C PRO A 37 -12.48 -5.66 0.19
N THR A 38 -13.51 -4.89 0.55
CA THR A 38 -14.85 -5.03 0.00
C THR A 38 -14.90 -4.49 -1.43
N ARG A 39 -15.98 -4.81 -2.17
CA ARG A 39 -16.16 -4.29 -3.53
C ARG A 39 -16.18 -2.75 -3.57
N SER A 40 -16.83 -2.11 -2.61
CA SER A 40 -16.85 -0.64 -2.52
C SER A 40 -15.46 -0.07 -2.27
N GLU A 41 -14.67 -0.73 -1.46
CA GLU A 41 -13.28 -0.32 -1.21
C GLU A 41 -12.42 -0.48 -2.45
N ILE A 42 -12.57 -1.58 -3.20
CA ILE A 42 -11.85 -1.81 -4.45
C ILE A 42 -12.13 -0.69 -5.47
N ASN A 43 -13.36 -0.20 -5.53
CA ASN A 43 -13.72 0.90 -6.43
C ASN A 43 -12.92 2.18 -6.17
N LEU A 44 -12.39 2.38 -4.97
CA LEU A 44 -11.56 3.52 -4.63
C LEU A 44 -10.23 3.54 -5.41
N LEU A 45 -9.74 2.39 -5.84
CA LEU A 45 -8.54 2.32 -6.69
C LEU A 45 -8.75 3.08 -8.00
N SER A 46 -9.96 3.04 -8.53
CA SER A 46 -10.33 3.76 -9.74
C SER A 46 -10.81 5.18 -9.45
N THR A 47 -11.71 5.36 -8.49
CA THR A 47 -12.40 6.63 -8.26
C THR A 47 -11.58 7.65 -7.49
N PHE A 48 -10.87 7.22 -6.46
CA PHE A 48 -10.06 8.10 -5.62
C PHE A 48 -8.61 8.17 -6.08
N PHE A 49 -7.97 7.02 -6.25
CA PHE A 49 -6.55 6.94 -6.62
C PHE A 49 -6.33 7.07 -8.12
N LYS A 50 -7.34 6.80 -8.95
CA LYS A 50 -7.30 6.89 -10.41
C LYS A 50 -6.19 6.05 -11.03
N PHE A 51 -5.96 4.86 -10.48
CA PHE A 51 -5.03 3.91 -11.06
C PHE A 51 -5.57 3.34 -12.36
N HIS A 52 -4.68 2.91 -13.24
CA HIS A 52 -5.03 2.34 -14.53
C HIS A 52 -5.83 1.04 -14.36
N GLU A 53 -6.88 0.85 -15.17
CA GLU A 53 -7.78 -0.32 -15.07
C GLU A 53 -7.05 -1.65 -15.18
N LEU A 54 -6.04 -1.75 -16.05
CA LEU A 54 -5.28 -2.98 -16.21
C LEU A 54 -4.49 -3.35 -14.97
N LEU A 55 -3.97 -2.36 -14.24
CA LEU A 55 -3.26 -2.60 -12.97
C LEU A 55 -4.24 -3.01 -11.88
N ILE A 56 -5.46 -2.46 -11.88
CA ILE A 56 -6.51 -2.86 -10.94
C ILE A 56 -6.94 -4.30 -11.20
N GLU A 57 -7.10 -4.70 -12.46
CA GLU A 57 -7.38 -6.08 -12.84
C GLU A 57 -6.29 -7.02 -12.32
N ASP A 58 -5.04 -6.62 -12.42
CA ASP A 58 -3.92 -7.40 -11.90
C ASP A 58 -4.05 -7.62 -10.39
N CYS A 59 -4.51 -6.64 -9.64
CA CYS A 59 -4.75 -6.79 -8.21
C CYS A 59 -5.82 -7.85 -7.88
N LEU A 60 -6.78 -8.05 -8.77
CA LEU A 60 -7.89 -8.98 -8.59
C LEU A 60 -7.58 -10.40 -9.08
N THR A 61 -6.47 -10.59 -9.75
CA THR A 61 -6.06 -11.90 -10.28
C THR A 61 -5.37 -12.71 -9.19
N LEU A 62 -5.89 -13.91 -8.91
CA LEU A 62 -5.41 -14.75 -7.81
C LEU A 62 -4.04 -15.39 -8.07
N LEU A 63 -3.72 -15.69 -9.33
CA LEU A 63 -2.49 -16.38 -9.71
C LEU A 63 -1.61 -15.45 -10.53
N GLN A 64 -0.88 -14.57 -9.84
CA GLN A 64 0.04 -13.64 -10.49
C GLN A 64 1.49 -14.04 -10.28
N ARG A 65 2.30 -13.80 -11.31
CA ARG A 65 3.76 -13.86 -11.19
C ARG A 65 4.29 -12.56 -10.62
N PRO A 66 5.38 -12.60 -9.83
CA PRO A 66 6.05 -11.39 -9.44
C PRO A 66 6.43 -10.57 -10.67
N LYS A 67 6.17 -9.27 -10.61
CA LYS A 67 6.52 -8.35 -11.70
C LYS A 67 6.67 -6.93 -11.20
N ILE A 68 7.37 -6.10 -11.98
CA ILE A 68 7.52 -4.68 -11.74
C ILE A 68 7.17 -3.96 -13.03
N GLU A 69 6.26 -2.99 -12.95
CA GLU A 69 5.94 -2.07 -14.04
C GLU A 69 6.25 -0.65 -13.61
N ILE A 70 7.09 0.04 -14.38
CA ILE A 70 7.47 1.41 -14.10
C ILE A 70 6.79 2.31 -15.13
N THR A 71 5.99 3.27 -14.63
CA THR A 71 5.37 4.31 -15.44
C THR A 71 5.90 5.67 -15.03
N ARG A 72 5.52 6.73 -15.74
CA ARG A 72 5.89 8.09 -15.35
C ARG A 72 5.31 8.52 -14.01
N GLN A 73 4.19 7.91 -13.61
CA GLN A 73 3.45 8.31 -12.42
C GLN A 73 3.79 7.48 -11.19
N GLN A 74 4.17 6.21 -11.38
CA GLN A 74 4.31 5.29 -10.26
C GLN A 74 5.03 4.00 -10.67
N ILE A 75 5.44 3.26 -9.64
CA ILE A 75 5.92 1.89 -9.77
C ILE A 75 4.79 0.97 -9.31
N PHE A 76 4.41 0.01 -10.14
CA PHE A 76 3.51 -1.07 -9.76
C PHE A 76 4.31 -2.35 -9.56
N LEU A 77 4.13 -2.98 -8.41
CA LEU A 77 4.89 -4.16 -8.01
C LEU A 77 3.95 -5.26 -7.54
N VAL A 78 4.13 -6.46 -8.07
CA VAL A 78 3.50 -7.68 -7.55
C VAL A 78 4.57 -8.48 -6.84
N SER A 79 4.40 -8.68 -5.55
CA SER A 79 5.34 -9.39 -4.69
C SER A 79 4.69 -10.60 -4.05
N HIS A 80 5.44 -11.68 -3.92
CA HIS A 80 5.03 -12.86 -3.17
C HIS A 80 5.70 -12.86 -1.81
N VAL A 81 4.91 -13.04 -0.76
CA VAL A 81 5.38 -13.09 0.62
C VAL A 81 5.08 -14.46 1.19
N LEU A 82 6.09 -15.11 1.75
CA LEU A 82 5.92 -16.44 2.34
C LEU A 82 5.05 -16.38 3.58
N LYS A 83 4.03 -17.23 3.62
CA LYS A 83 3.14 -17.37 4.78
C LYS A 83 3.72 -18.26 5.86
N ASN A 84 4.39 -19.34 5.45
CA ASN A 84 4.90 -20.38 6.34
C ASN A 84 6.07 -21.13 5.69
N ILE A 85 6.62 -22.09 6.46
CA ILE A 85 7.75 -22.91 6.02
C ILE A 85 7.40 -23.87 4.87
N ASP A 86 6.12 -24.17 4.68
CA ASP A 86 5.64 -25.12 3.65
C ASP A 86 5.49 -24.49 2.26
N ALA A 87 6.08 -23.32 2.06
CA ALA A 87 6.13 -22.60 0.79
C ALA A 87 4.79 -22.04 0.30
N ASP A 88 3.78 -21.92 1.15
CA ASP A 88 2.61 -21.12 0.82
C ASP A 88 2.99 -19.63 0.81
N TYR A 89 2.48 -18.91 -0.18
CA TYR A 89 2.75 -17.49 -0.30
C TYR A 89 1.48 -16.69 -0.53
N GLU A 90 1.54 -15.42 -0.15
CA GLU A 90 0.52 -14.42 -0.44
C GLU A 90 1.03 -13.45 -1.48
N THR A 91 0.12 -12.95 -2.31
CA THR A 91 0.44 -11.90 -3.26
C THR A 91 0.10 -10.56 -2.64
N ILE A 92 1.06 -9.65 -2.63
CA ILE A 92 0.86 -8.27 -2.27
C ILE A 92 1.12 -7.41 -3.51
N ASN A 93 0.12 -6.64 -3.90
CA ASN A 93 0.25 -5.67 -4.98
C ASN A 93 0.55 -4.30 -4.37
N MET A 94 1.47 -3.55 -4.97
CA MET A 94 1.89 -2.25 -4.47
C MET A 94 1.90 -1.22 -5.58
N PHE A 95 1.35 -0.06 -5.27
CA PHE A 95 1.48 1.14 -6.10
C PHE A 95 2.34 2.13 -5.33
N VAL A 96 3.53 2.44 -5.84
CA VAL A 96 4.47 3.34 -5.18
C VAL A 96 4.63 4.59 -6.02
N GLY A 97 4.14 5.70 -5.51
CA GLY A 97 4.32 7.02 -6.11
C GLY A 97 5.36 7.83 -5.35
N LYS A 98 5.50 9.10 -5.73
CA LYS A 98 6.45 10.00 -5.09
C LYS A 98 6.12 10.23 -3.61
N ASN A 99 4.83 10.38 -3.30
CA ASN A 99 4.36 10.77 -1.98
C ASN A 99 3.40 9.74 -1.37
N TYR A 100 3.32 8.55 -1.93
CA TYR A 100 2.41 7.55 -1.43
C TYR A 100 2.88 6.13 -1.71
N ILE A 101 2.36 5.21 -0.90
CA ILE A 101 2.34 3.79 -1.20
C ILE A 101 0.92 3.26 -0.93
N VAL A 102 0.40 2.50 -1.88
CA VAL A 102 -0.88 1.79 -1.73
C VAL A 102 -0.60 0.31 -1.88
N THR A 103 -0.96 -0.46 -0.87
CA THR A 103 -0.81 -1.91 -0.88
C THR A 103 -2.18 -2.58 -0.95
N PHE A 104 -2.25 -3.70 -1.64
CA PHE A 104 -3.48 -4.44 -1.86
C PHE A 104 -3.21 -5.94 -1.72
N HIS A 105 -3.97 -6.61 -0.86
CA HIS A 105 -3.91 -8.06 -0.72
C HIS A 105 -5.29 -8.63 -0.40
N LEU A 106 -5.60 -9.78 -0.98
CA LEU A 106 -6.92 -10.41 -0.86
C LEU A 106 -7.08 -11.22 0.41
N SER A 107 -6.00 -11.56 1.09
CA SER A 107 -6.02 -12.26 2.38
C SER A 107 -5.36 -11.41 3.45
N HIS A 108 -5.69 -11.68 4.72
CA HIS A 108 -5.02 -10.99 5.82
C HIS A 108 -3.54 -11.34 5.86
N THR A 109 -2.69 -10.34 5.96
CA THR A 109 -1.26 -10.52 6.12
C THR A 109 -0.78 -9.98 7.45
N ARG A 110 0.16 -10.70 8.07
CA ARG A 110 0.79 -10.26 9.31
C ARG A 110 1.87 -9.20 9.07
N TYR A 111 2.32 -9.03 7.83
CA TYR A 111 3.45 -8.16 7.52
C TYR A 111 3.12 -6.69 7.72
N THR A 112 1.95 -6.25 7.26
CA THR A 112 1.52 -4.87 7.46
C THR A 112 1.42 -4.53 8.94
N ASN A 113 0.92 -5.46 9.76
CA ASN A 113 0.81 -5.27 11.20
C ASN A 113 2.16 -5.22 11.91
N LYS A 114 3.21 -5.82 11.33
CA LYS A 114 4.57 -5.74 11.87
C LYS A 114 5.27 -4.45 11.48
N ILE A 115 4.97 -3.92 10.32
CA ILE A 115 5.66 -2.75 9.79
C ILE A 115 5.12 -1.46 10.39
N ILE A 116 3.82 -1.36 10.63
CA ILE A 116 3.21 -0.16 11.20
C ILE A 116 3.87 0.25 12.52
N PRO A 117 4.07 -0.65 13.51
CA PRO A 117 4.76 -0.25 14.75
C PRO A 117 6.17 0.27 14.52
N LYS A 118 6.90 -0.27 13.56
CA LYS A 118 8.26 0.20 13.25
C LYS A 118 8.24 1.63 12.69
N ILE A 119 7.27 1.94 11.82
CA ILE A 119 7.10 3.28 11.28
C ILE A 119 6.72 4.25 12.40
N LEU A 120 5.83 3.85 13.30
CA LEU A 120 5.42 4.68 14.44
C LEU A 120 6.59 5.05 15.35
N GLN A 121 7.60 4.17 15.50
CA GLN A 121 8.76 4.45 16.32
C GLN A 121 9.76 5.42 15.67
N LYS A 122 9.88 5.40 14.34
CA LYS A 122 10.93 6.13 13.62
C LYS A 122 10.42 7.22 12.67
N GLY A 123 9.12 7.31 12.47
CA GLY A 123 8.37 8.33 11.72
C GLY A 123 9.06 9.00 10.54
N GLU A 124 9.81 10.03 10.82
CA GLU A 124 10.43 10.89 9.80
C GLU A 124 11.46 10.18 8.90
N GLN A 125 11.99 9.05 9.34
CA GLN A 125 13.06 8.33 8.62
C GLN A 125 12.53 7.45 7.49
N TYR A 126 11.22 7.24 7.42
CA TYR A 126 10.61 6.39 6.39
C TYR A 126 10.01 7.22 5.26
N SER A 127 10.07 6.66 4.07
CA SER A 127 9.42 7.16 2.86
C SER A 127 8.62 6.03 2.24
N PRO A 128 7.80 6.29 1.20
CA PRO A 128 7.11 5.21 0.48
C PRO A 128 8.04 4.10 -0.01
N LEU A 129 9.23 4.46 -0.49
CA LEU A 129 10.22 3.46 -0.93
C LEU A 129 10.74 2.60 0.22
N HIS A 130 10.96 3.18 1.40
CA HIS A 130 11.36 2.41 2.57
C HIS A 130 10.29 1.39 2.95
N VAL A 131 9.01 1.79 2.95
CA VAL A 131 7.91 0.87 3.25
C VAL A 131 7.85 -0.25 2.23
N MET A 132 8.03 0.06 0.96
CA MET A 132 8.08 -0.94 -0.11
C MET A 132 9.15 -2.00 0.16
N HIS A 133 10.34 -1.58 0.58
CA HIS A 133 11.45 -2.50 0.88
C HIS A 133 11.22 -3.35 2.14
N MET A 134 10.40 -2.87 3.07
CA MET A 134 10.05 -3.61 4.28
C MET A 134 9.02 -4.71 4.05
N LEU A 135 8.23 -4.57 2.99
CA LEU A 135 7.23 -5.54 2.58
C LEU A 135 7.85 -6.57 1.63
#